data_f97fd90b01bb19a40479b8e471c1728a
#
_entry.id   f97fd90b01bb19a40479b8e471c1728a
#
_cell.length_a   1.000
_cell.length_b   1.000
_cell.length_c   1.000
_cell.angle_alpha   90.00
_cell.angle_beta   90.00
_cell.angle_gamma   90.00
#
_symmetry.space_group_name_H-M   'P 1'
#
loop_
_entity.id
_entity.type
_entity.pdbx_description
1 polymer ?
#
loop_
_entity_poly.entity_id
_entity_poly.type
_entity_poly.pdbx_seq_one_letter_code
_entity_poly.pdbx_strand_id
1 'polypeptide(L)'
;MSKNIVFIIAVKKDGQLKPEYEIGIESWRRWCKKNDVELFLLEDPILPMEDMHIIWQRYFLFDIYDANGIESNQTLMVDADTIVHPDCPNFFNETDNKYCMIHDDGSYDWVLRGMEHYSKYVDTTKVGSWHRPNTTKF
;
A
#
# COMPACT_ATOMS: atom_id res chain seq x y z
N MET A 1 12.78 19.99 0.11
CA MET A 1 11.29 20.04 0.11
C MET A 1 10.78 18.63 0.05
N SER A 2 9.98 18.22 1.01
CA SER A 2 9.31 16.93 0.97
C SER A 2 8.36 16.86 -0.23
N LYS A 3 8.42 15.78 -1.00
CA LYS A 3 7.58 15.57 -2.19
C LYS A 3 6.36 14.72 -1.85
N ASN A 4 5.37 14.77 -2.71
CA ASN A 4 4.29 13.78 -2.71
C ASN A 4 4.80 12.48 -3.33
N ILE A 5 4.36 11.34 -2.80
CA ILE A 5 4.83 10.02 -3.21
C ILE A 5 3.64 9.13 -3.57
N VAL A 6 3.72 8.44 -4.70
CA VAL A 6 2.88 7.26 -4.97
C VAL A 6 3.66 6.03 -4.54
N PHE A 7 3.08 5.25 -3.63
CA PHE A 7 3.65 4.03 -3.09
C PHE A 7 2.94 2.81 -3.65
N ILE A 8 3.69 1.90 -4.27
CA ILE A 8 3.18 0.68 -4.88
C ILE A 8 3.96 -0.52 -4.35
N ILE A 9 3.25 -1.56 -3.90
CA ILE A 9 3.86 -2.85 -3.63
C ILE A 9 3.83 -3.68 -4.90
N ALA A 10 4.99 -3.99 -5.45
CA ALA A 10 5.17 -4.68 -6.73
C ALA A 10 6.21 -5.78 -6.61
N VAL A 11 5.99 -6.72 -5.67
CA VAL A 11 6.95 -7.79 -5.37
C VAL A 11 7.14 -8.69 -6.57
N LYS A 12 8.40 -8.89 -6.93
CA LYS A 12 8.82 -9.78 -8.00
C LYS A 12 8.70 -11.23 -7.55
N LYS A 13 8.20 -12.08 -8.42
CA LYS A 13 8.26 -13.53 -8.27
C LYS A 13 9.33 -14.07 -9.21
N ASP A 14 10.30 -14.81 -8.66
CA ASP A 14 11.44 -15.35 -9.42
C ASP A 14 12.20 -14.26 -10.23
N GLY A 15 12.30 -13.06 -9.65
CA GLY A 15 12.97 -11.91 -10.26
C GLY A 15 12.17 -11.18 -11.36
N GLN A 16 10.92 -11.58 -11.60
CA GLN A 16 10.07 -10.98 -12.63
C GLN A 16 8.78 -10.43 -12.03
N LEU A 17 8.37 -9.27 -12.54
CA LEU A 17 7.03 -8.74 -12.28
C LEU A 17 5.99 -9.50 -13.12
N LYS A 18 4.77 -9.55 -12.63
CA LYS A 18 3.64 -9.98 -13.44
C LYS A 18 3.37 -8.95 -14.55
N PRO A 19 3.01 -9.40 -15.78
CA PRO A 19 2.76 -8.48 -16.90
C PRO A 19 1.70 -7.40 -16.59
N GLU A 20 0.66 -7.75 -15.86
CA GLU A 20 -0.38 -6.80 -15.43
C GLU A 20 0.17 -5.71 -14.50
N TYR A 21 1.16 -6.02 -13.66
CA TYR A 21 1.83 -5.05 -12.80
C TYR A 21 2.71 -4.10 -13.60
N GLU A 22 3.39 -4.58 -14.63
CA GLU A 22 4.21 -3.73 -15.50
C GLU A 22 3.36 -2.64 -16.17
N ILE A 23 2.19 -3.01 -16.67
CA ILE A 23 1.25 -2.07 -17.30
C ILE A 23 0.75 -1.04 -16.28
N GLY A 24 0.33 -1.50 -15.11
CA GLY A 24 -0.13 -0.63 -14.02
C GLY A 24 0.95 0.36 -13.60
N ILE A 25 2.15 -0.14 -13.27
CA ILE A 25 3.29 0.67 -12.85
C ILE A 25 3.68 1.69 -13.90
N GLU A 26 3.69 1.32 -15.19
CA GLU A 26 4.03 2.25 -16.26
C GLU A 26 2.98 3.38 -16.39
N SER A 27 1.70 3.08 -16.18
CA SER A 27 0.66 4.11 -16.15
C SER A 27 0.89 5.11 -15.01
N TRP A 28 1.20 4.61 -13.82
CA TRP A 28 1.52 5.43 -12.65
C TRP A 28 2.82 6.21 -12.82
N ARG A 29 3.84 5.63 -13.45
CA ARG A 29 5.10 6.33 -13.75
C ARG A 29 4.87 7.56 -14.62
N ARG A 30 4.04 7.44 -15.66
CA ARG A 30 3.67 8.56 -16.54
C ARG A 30 2.88 9.62 -15.79
N TRP A 31 1.91 9.20 -14.99
CA TRP A 31 1.09 10.11 -14.17
C TRP A 31 1.95 10.86 -13.15
N CYS A 32 2.83 10.17 -12.44
CA CYS A 32 3.75 10.76 -11.47
C CYS A 32 4.66 11.81 -12.14
N LYS A 33 5.23 11.47 -13.31
CA LYS A 33 6.06 12.41 -14.08
C LYS A 33 5.28 13.67 -14.49
N LYS A 34 4.04 13.52 -14.94
CA LYS A 34 3.17 14.64 -15.33
C LYS A 34 2.86 15.57 -14.15
N ASN A 35 2.73 15.04 -12.95
CA ASN A 35 2.29 15.76 -11.76
C ASN A 35 3.42 16.15 -10.80
N ASP A 36 4.68 15.94 -11.17
CA ASP A 36 5.86 16.15 -10.31
C ASP A 36 5.77 15.41 -8.97
N VAL A 37 5.40 14.13 -9.03
CA VAL A 37 5.23 13.22 -7.91
C VAL A 37 6.29 12.11 -7.98
N GLU A 38 6.83 11.70 -6.87
CA GLU A 38 7.75 10.56 -6.82
C GLU A 38 6.98 9.24 -6.84
N LEU A 39 7.57 8.23 -7.50
CA LEU A 39 7.07 6.86 -7.50
C LEU A 39 8.00 5.99 -6.67
N PHE A 40 7.49 5.42 -5.60
CA PHE A 40 8.20 4.43 -4.78
C PHE A 40 7.64 3.03 -5.02
N LEU A 41 8.50 2.10 -5.43
CA LEU A 41 8.14 0.70 -5.64
C LEU A 41 8.78 -0.17 -4.56
N LEU A 42 7.96 -0.88 -3.81
CA LEU A 42 8.44 -1.94 -2.93
C LEU A 42 8.49 -3.25 -3.73
N GLU A 43 9.69 -3.60 -4.21
CA GLU A 43 9.89 -4.76 -5.09
C GLU A 43 10.23 -6.06 -4.34
N ASP A 44 10.71 -5.93 -3.10
CA ASP A 44 11.04 -7.06 -2.23
C ASP A 44 10.19 -7.03 -0.96
N PRO A 45 9.79 -8.18 -0.43
CA PRO A 45 9.06 -8.21 0.84
C PRO A 45 9.98 -7.77 1.99
N ILE A 46 9.41 -7.06 2.97
CA ILE A 46 10.10 -6.61 4.19
C ILE A 46 10.29 -7.78 5.15
N LEU A 47 9.28 -8.63 5.24
CA LEU A 47 9.27 -9.86 6.03
C LEU A 47 9.04 -11.07 5.13
N PRO A 48 9.50 -12.26 5.54
CA PRO A 48 9.15 -13.49 4.83
C PRO A 48 7.65 -13.61 4.62
N MET A 49 7.24 -14.08 3.44
CA MET A 49 5.82 -14.17 3.07
C MET A 49 5.03 -15.17 3.92
N GLU A 50 5.72 -16.14 4.52
CA GLU A 50 5.18 -17.09 5.49
C GLU A 50 4.86 -16.46 6.84
N ASP A 51 5.60 -15.40 7.22
CA ASP A 51 5.38 -14.70 8.48
C ASP A 51 4.29 -13.64 8.33
N MET A 52 4.29 -12.92 7.19
CA MET A 52 3.29 -11.90 6.89
C MET A 52 3.04 -11.79 5.39
N HIS A 53 1.80 -12.00 4.98
CA HIS A 53 1.41 -11.84 3.59
C HIS A 53 1.66 -10.41 3.11
N ILE A 54 2.12 -10.27 1.85
CA ILE A 54 2.56 -8.97 1.27
C ILE A 54 1.53 -7.86 1.38
N ILE A 55 0.23 -8.17 1.30
CA ILE A 55 -0.85 -7.19 1.45
C ILE A 55 -0.76 -6.42 2.78
N TRP A 56 -0.34 -7.09 3.85
CA TRP A 56 -0.22 -6.49 5.17
C TRP A 56 1.09 -5.73 5.36
N GLN A 57 2.10 -6.02 4.57
CA GLN A 57 3.40 -5.34 4.65
C GLN A 57 3.34 -3.87 4.20
N ARG A 58 2.24 -3.46 3.56
CA ARG A 58 1.99 -2.03 3.25
C ARG A 58 1.91 -1.14 4.48
N TYR A 59 1.58 -1.70 5.64
CA TYR A 59 1.50 -0.95 6.90
C TYR A 59 2.86 -0.56 7.47
N PHE A 60 3.96 -1.13 6.94
CA PHE A 60 5.33 -0.70 7.25
C PHE A 60 5.80 0.52 6.44
N LEU A 61 4.89 1.18 5.72
CA LEU A 61 5.21 2.31 4.87
C LEU A 61 6.07 3.37 5.57
N PHE A 62 5.67 3.77 6.77
CA PHE A 62 6.40 4.80 7.51
C PHE A 62 7.74 4.29 8.04
N ASP A 63 7.81 3.02 8.46
CA ASP A 63 9.08 2.39 8.86
C ASP A 63 10.06 2.33 7.69
N ILE A 64 9.57 2.05 6.47
CA ILE A 64 10.37 2.07 5.23
C ILE A 64 10.90 3.49 4.97
N TYR A 65 10.05 4.49 5.11
CA TYR A 65 10.44 5.88 4.87
C TYR A 65 11.50 6.32 5.87
N ASP A 66 11.29 6.06 7.16
CA ASP A 66 12.23 6.39 8.22
C ASP A 66 13.59 5.70 8.01
N ALA A 67 13.57 4.40 7.68
CA ALA A 67 14.78 3.62 7.44
C ALA A 67 15.60 4.11 6.23
N ASN A 68 14.93 4.73 5.25
CA ASN A 68 15.57 5.25 4.02
C ASN A 68 15.75 6.77 4.02
N GLY A 69 15.40 7.47 5.11
CA GLY A 69 15.48 8.93 5.18
C GLY A 69 14.57 9.64 4.18
N ILE A 70 13.42 9.04 3.87
CA ILE A 70 12.46 9.57 2.91
C ILE A 70 11.47 10.47 3.64
N GLU A 71 11.44 11.74 3.25
CA GLU A 71 10.44 12.70 3.73
C GLU A 71 9.34 12.85 2.68
N SER A 72 8.10 12.53 3.03
CA SER A 72 6.94 12.75 2.17
C SER A 72 6.03 13.83 2.74
N ASN A 73 5.46 14.66 1.85
CA ASN A 73 4.38 15.59 2.21
C ASN A 73 3.07 14.83 2.33
N GLN A 74 2.72 14.09 1.29
CA GLN A 74 1.57 13.18 1.26
C GLN A 74 1.97 11.88 0.53
N THR A 75 1.33 10.78 0.88
CA THR A 75 1.52 9.49 0.20
C THR A 75 0.19 8.93 -0.29
N LEU A 76 0.16 8.58 -1.57
CA LEU A 76 -0.92 7.82 -2.19
C LEU A 76 -0.50 6.37 -2.32
N MET A 77 -1.19 5.48 -1.61
CA MET A 77 -0.97 4.04 -1.71
C MET A 77 -1.92 3.43 -2.74
N VAL A 78 -1.37 2.72 -3.73
CA VAL A 78 -2.15 2.06 -4.78
C VAL A 78 -1.67 0.64 -5.01
N ASP A 79 -2.56 -0.22 -5.52
CA ASP A 79 -2.21 -1.58 -5.88
C ASP A 79 -1.53 -1.64 -7.25
N ALA A 80 -0.60 -2.59 -7.44
CA ALA A 80 0.22 -2.69 -8.64
C ALA A 80 -0.57 -3.04 -9.92
N ASP A 81 -1.75 -3.64 -9.76
CA ASP A 81 -2.67 -4.01 -10.84
C ASP A 81 -3.68 -2.90 -11.20
N THR A 82 -3.51 -1.71 -10.63
CA THR A 82 -4.31 -0.54 -10.97
C THR A 82 -3.72 0.25 -12.13
N ILE A 83 -4.57 0.81 -12.96
CA ILE A 83 -4.19 1.69 -14.08
C ILE A 83 -4.77 3.07 -13.85
N VAL A 84 -3.92 4.09 -13.88
CA VAL A 84 -4.37 5.48 -13.81
C VAL A 84 -4.55 6.05 -15.22
N HIS A 85 -5.70 6.70 -15.45
CA HIS A 85 -5.95 7.37 -16.73
C HIS A 85 -5.07 8.62 -16.85
N PRO A 86 -4.52 8.94 -18.03
CA PRO A 86 -3.66 10.12 -18.23
C PRO A 86 -4.30 11.45 -17.84
N ASP A 87 -5.64 11.55 -17.94
CA ASP A 87 -6.40 12.75 -17.60
C ASP A 87 -6.91 12.79 -16.17
N CYS A 88 -6.56 11.78 -15.34
CA CYS A 88 -6.87 11.88 -13.93
C CYS A 88 -6.21 13.12 -13.31
N PRO A 89 -6.94 13.85 -12.45
CA PRO A 89 -6.39 15.02 -11.76
C PRO A 89 -5.24 14.61 -10.84
N ASN A 90 -4.52 15.62 -10.36
CA ASN A 90 -3.55 15.38 -9.29
C ASN A 90 -4.30 15.14 -7.98
N PHE A 91 -4.34 13.88 -7.54
CA PHE A 91 -5.07 13.46 -6.34
C PHE A 91 -4.65 14.23 -5.09
N PHE A 92 -3.39 14.64 -5.01
CA PHE A 92 -2.87 15.39 -3.86
C PHE A 92 -3.44 16.80 -3.74
N ASN A 93 -3.93 17.37 -4.85
CA ASN A 93 -4.61 18.66 -4.83
C ASN A 93 -6.06 18.56 -4.33
N GLU A 94 -6.66 17.37 -4.42
CA GLU A 94 -8.05 17.12 -4.04
C GLU A 94 -8.22 16.76 -2.57
N THR A 95 -7.15 16.33 -1.91
CA THR A 95 -7.21 15.79 -0.53
C THR A 95 -7.23 16.85 0.56
N ASP A 96 -6.86 18.10 0.24
CA ASP A 96 -6.75 19.20 1.22
C ASP A 96 -5.92 18.80 2.47
N ASN A 97 -4.84 18.04 2.26
CA ASN A 97 -3.99 17.46 3.31
C ASN A 97 -4.73 16.58 4.33
N LYS A 98 -5.87 16.02 3.95
CA LYS A 98 -6.64 15.11 4.80
C LYS A 98 -6.38 13.66 4.42
N TYR A 99 -6.62 12.78 5.39
CA TYR A 99 -6.66 11.35 5.11
C TYR A 99 -7.89 11.04 4.25
N CYS A 100 -7.65 10.45 3.09
CA CYS A 100 -8.68 10.06 2.13
C CYS A 100 -8.57 8.58 1.82
N MET A 101 -9.72 7.93 1.70
CA MET A 101 -9.80 6.52 1.33
C MET A 101 -11.01 6.30 0.42
N ILE A 102 -10.96 5.25 -0.36
CA ILE A 102 -12.11 4.83 -1.15
C ILE A 102 -13.21 4.34 -0.19
N HIS A 103 -14.41 4.84 -0.39
CA HIS A 103 -15.58 4.30 0.27
C HIS A 103 -16.02 3.03 -0.46
N ASP A 104 -16.05 1.91 0.26
CA ASP A 104 -16.54 0.64 -0.27
C ASP A 104 -18.03 0.51 0.08
N ASP A 105 -18.87 0.43 -0.95
CA ASP A 105 -20.31 0.22 -0.83
C ASP A 105 -20.68 -1.28 -0.67
N GLY A 106 -19.72 -2.11 -0.28
CA GLY A 106 -19.92 -3.53 -0.03
C GLY A 106 -21.04 -3.79 0.95
N SER A 107 -21.93 -4.75 0.64
CA SER A 107 -23.00 -5.16 1.54
C SER A 107 -22.44 -5.77 2.83
N TYR A 108 -23.25 -5.75 3.90
CA TYR A 108 -22.90 -6.42 5.15
C TYR A 108 -22.54 -7.89 4.95
N ASP A 109 -23.27 -8.59 4.06
CA ASP A 109 -22.99 -9.99 3.71
C ASP A 109 -21.61 -10.16 3.04
N TRP A 110 -21.18 -9.19 2.23
CA TRP A 110 -19.86 -9.21 1.61
C TRP A 110 -18.76 -9.07 2.69
N VAL A 111 -18.95 -8.15 3.64
CA VAL A 111 -18.02 -7.98 4.78
C VAL A 111 -17.93 -9.25 5.61
N LEU A 112 -19.08 -9.86 5.95
CA LEU A 112 -19.12 -11.12 6.72
C LEU A 112 -18.39 -12.26 6.01
N ARG A 113 -18.63 -12.43 4.71
CA ARG A 113 -17.89 -13.45 3.91
C ARG A 113 -16.39 -13.19 3.89
N GLY A 114 -15.98 -11.91 3.80
CA GLY A 114 -14.58 -11.52 3.91
C GLY A 114 -13.99 -11.91 5.27
N MET A 115 -14.68 -11.58 6.36
CA MET A 115 -14.27 -11.95 7.71
C MET A 115 -14.17 -13.47 7.88
N GLU A 116 -15.15 -14.23 7.41
CA GLU A 116 -15.15 -15.69 7.43
C GLU A 116 -13.99 -16.26 6.63
N HIS A 117 -13.73 -15.73 5.43
CA HIS A 117 -12.63 -16.15 4.58
C HIS A 117 -11.28 -15.92 5.25
N TYR A 118 -11.08 -14.76 5.89
CA TYR A 118 -9.81 -14.41 6.51
C TYR A 118 -9.64 -14.97 7.92
N SER A 119 -10.73 -15.30 8.63
CA SER A 119 -10.67 -15.85 9.99
C SER A 119 -9.86 -17.16 10.09
N LYS A 120 -9.83 -17.94 9.01
CA LYS A 120 -9.03 -19.17 8.94
C LYS A 120 -7.52 -18.95 9.03
N TYR A 121 -7.05 -17.72 8.74
CA TYR A 121 -5.64 -17.33 8.84
C TYR A 121 -5.31 -16.69 10.18
N VAL A 122 -6.32 -16.41 11.01
CA VAL A 122 -6.15 -15.83 12.33
C VAL A 122 -6.11 -16.97 13.34
N ASP A 123 -4.98 -17.11 14.01
CA ASP A 123 -4.88 -18.05 15.15
C ASP A 123 -5.73 -17.51 16.31
N THR A 124 -6.96 -17.99 16.41
CA THR A 124 -7.91 -17.57 17.42
C THR A 124 -7.46 -17.86 18.85
N THR A 125 -6.48 -18.76 19.05
CA THR A 125 -5.88 -19.00 20.36
C THR A 125 -5.00 -17.85 20.82
N LYS A 126 -4.55 -17.00 19.88
CA LYS A 126 -3.70 -15.84 20.13
C LYS A 126 -4.46 -14.50 20.14
N VAL A 127 -5.73 -14.50 19.77
CA VAL A 127 -6.54 -13.25 19.67
C VAL A 127 -6.66 -12.51 21.03
N GLY A 128 -6.50 -13.19 22.14
CA GLY A 128 -6.44 -12.56 23.48
C GLY A 128 -5.08 -11.94 23.85
N SER A 129 -4.04 -12.13 23.04
CA SER A 129 -2.66 -11.69 23.33
C SER A 129 -2.20 -10.49 22.49
N TRP A 130 -3.09 -9.85 21.73
CA TRP A 130 -2.80 -8.59 21.07
C TRP A 130 -2.60 -7.46 22.10
N HIS A 131 -1.54 -7.57 22.90
CA HIS A 131 -0.98 -6.40 23.52
C HIS A 131 -0.47 -5.52 22.39
N ARG A 132 -0.94 -4.29 22.29
CA ARG A 132 -0.26 -3.28 21.46
C ARG A 132 1.22 -3.41 21.76
N PRO A 133 2.09 -3.60 20.76
CA PRO A 133 3.51 -3.48 20.99
C PRO A 133 3.69 -2.15 21.71
N ASN A 134 4.48 -2.15 22.76
CA ASN A 134 4.75 -0.95 23.54
C ASN A 134 5.45 0.03 22.59
N THR A 135 4.70 0.94 21.98
CA THR A 135 5.16 1.91 20.98
C THR A 135 6.11 2.97 21.58
N THR A 136 6.58 2.75 22.79
CA THR A 136 7.57 3.62 23.46
C THR A 136 9.02 3.21 23.19
N LYS A 137 9.27 2.24 22.27
CA LYS A 137 10.63 1.85 21.86
C LYS A 137 10.63 1.52 20.36
N PHE A 138 10.54 2.55 19.57
CA PHE A 138 11.09 2.60 18.22
C PHE A 138 11.87 3.91 18.10
#